data_cb84d5553efcd555b4ba9fc933395d0b
#
_entry.id   cb84d5553efcd555b4ba9fc933395d0b
#
_cell.length_a   1.000
_cell.length_b   1.000
_cell.length_c   1.000
_cell.angle_alpha   90.00
_cell.angle_beta   90.00
_cell.angle_gamma   90.00
#
_symmetry.space_group_name_H-M   'P 1'
#
loop_
_entity.id
_entity.type
_entity.pdbx_description
1 polymer ?
#
loop_
_entity_poly.entity_id
_entity_poly.type
_entity_poly.pdbx_seq_one_letter_code
_entity_poly.pdbx_strand_id
1 'polypeptide(L)'
;MKTISIINAEYLNDYKLKLFFNDGTSRIVDFKSFLAHNSHPQYDKYKHPSLFKKFKIVMGNIVWGRDWDLIFPVYDLYKGKI
;
A
#
# COMPACT_ATOMS: atom_id res chain seq x y z
N MET A 1 -19.35 12.22 9.34
CA MET A 1 -18.79 11.50 8.19
C MET A 1 -17.53 10.75 8.63
N LYS A 2 -17.47 9.47 8.35
CA LYS A 2 -16.30 8.68 8.74
C LYS A 2 -15.17 8.90 7.75
N THR A 3 -13.97 9.16 8.27
CA THR A 3 -12.78 9.19 7.45
C THR A 3 -12.42 7.75 7.05
N ILE A 4 -12.16 7.53 5.77
CA ILE A 4 -11.73 6.22 5.30
C ILE A 4 -10.34 5.93 5.83
N SER A 5 -10.16 4.74 6.37
CA SER A 5 -8.86 4.27 6.84
C SER A 5 -8.70 2.78 6.54
N ILE A 6 -7.44 2.35 6.47
CA ILE A 6 -7.09 0.95 6.24
C ILE A 6 -6.99 0.28 7.60
N ILE A 7 -7.73 -0.83 7.78
CA ILE A 7 -7.70 -1.57 9.04
C ILE A 7 -6.87 -2.85 8.94
N ASN A 8 -6.64 -3.35 7.72
CA ASN A 8 -5.84 -4.54 7.52
C ASN A 8 -5.39 -4.61 6.06
N ALA A 9 -4.40 -5.45 5.78
CA ALA A 9 -3.92 -5.69 4.43
C ALA A 9 -3.36 -7.10 4.32
N GLU A 10 -3.49 -7.69 3.13
CA GLU A 10 -3.02 -9.04 2.85
C GLU A 10 -2.26 -9.04 1.53
N TYR A 11 -1.03 -9.54 1.54
CA TYR A 11 -0.26 -9.72 0.32
C TYR A 11 -0.79 -10.92 -0.46
N LEU A 12 -1.09 -10.71 -1.74
CA LEU A 12 -1.59 -11.79 -2.60
C LEU A 12 -0.45 -12.38 -3.43
N ASN A 13 -0.06 -11.68 -4.49
CA ASN A 13 1.06 -12.06 -5.33
C ASN A 13 1.40 -10.89 -6.26
N ASP A 14 2.56 -10.93 -6.87
CA ASP A 14 2.95 -10.00 -7.95
C ASP A 14 2.67 -8.53 -7.60
N TYR A 15 3.04 -8.15 -6.36
CA TYR A 15 2.89 -6.77 -5.82
C TYR A 15 1.44 -6.34 -5.69
N LYS A 16 0.52 -7.27 -5.51
CA LYS A 16 -0.89 -6.97 -5.25
C LYS A 16 -1.19 -7.12 -3.77
N LEU A 17 -1.87 -6.14 -3.21
CA LEU A 17 -2.34 -6.18 -1.84
C LEU A 17 -3.85 -6.08 -1.81
N LYS A 18 -4.48 -6.88 -0.96
CA LYS A 18 -5.89 -6.73 -0.66
C LYS A 18 -6.01 -5.87 0.59
N LEU A 19 -6.58 -4.69 0.43
CA LEU A 19 -6.71 -3.72 1.49
C LEU A 19 -8.13 -3.76 2.05
N PHE A 20 -8.23 -3.78 3.37
CA PHE A 20 -9.52 -3.77 4.08
C PHE A 20 -9.72 -2.41 4.72
N PHE A 21 -10.87 -1.81 4.46
CA PHE A 21 -11.17 -0.46 4.92
C PHE A 21 -12.17 -0.49 6.06
N ASN A 22 -12.21 0.60 6.83
CA ASN A 22 -13.06 0.70 8.02
C ASN A 22 -14.55 0.79 7.71
N ASP A 23 -14.93 0.98 6.46
CA ASP A 23 -16.34 0.99 6.04
C ASP A 23 -16.85 -0.41 5.66
N GLY A 24 -16.05 -1.45 5.87
CA GLY A 24 -16.43 -2.82 5.54
C GLY A 24 -16.12 -3.23 4.11
N THR A 25 -15.54 -2.36 3.30
CA THR A 25 -15.16 -2.69 1.93
C THR A 25 -13.73 -3.18 1.86
N SER A 26 -13.38 -3.83 0.76
CA SER A 26 -12.01 -4.23 0.47
C SER A 26 -11.71 -3.97 -1.00
N ARG A 27 -10.43 -3.84 -1.32
CA ARG A 27 -9.99 -3.57 -2.69
C ARG A 27 -8.63 -4.20 -2.92
N ILE A 28 -8.46 -4.79 -4.09
CA ILE A 28 -7.17 -5.31 -4.52
C ILE A 28 -6.48 -4.21 -5.31
N VAL A 29 -5.29 -3.81 -4.86
CA VAL A 29 -4.50 -2.76 -5.49
C VAL A 29 -3.20 -3.36 -6.00
N ASP A 30 -2.87 -3.08 -7.26
CA ASP A 30 -1.65 -3.53 -7.90
C ASP A 30 -0.61 -2.41 -7.83
N PHE A 31 0.46 -2.65 -7.08
CA PHE A 31 1.54 -1.68 -6.91
C PHE A 31 2.67 -1.86 -7.91
N LYS A 32 2.59 -2.88 -8.76
CA LYS A 32 3.67 -3.19 -9.70
C LYS A 32 3.93 -2.04 -10.68
N SER A 33 2.86 -1.47 -11.24
CA SER A 33 2.99 -0.35 -12.16
C SER A 33 3.64 0.86 -11.50
N PHE A 34 3.25 1.17 -10.26
CA PHE A 34 3.85 2.28 -9.52
C PHE A 34 5.35 2.05 -9.35
N LEU A 35 5.75 0.87 -8.89
CA LEU A 35 7.15 0.55 -8.66
C LEU A 35 7.97 0.55 -9.95
N ALA A 36 7.35 0.14 -11.06
CA ALA A 36 8.02 0.11 -12.35
C ALA A 36 8.22 1.50 -12.95
N HIS A 37 7.27 2.42 -12.73
CA HIS A 37 7.29 3.74 -13.37
C HIS A 37 7.87 4.85 -12.49
N ASN A 38 8.08 4.59 -11.20
CA ASN A 38 8.56 5.59 -10.26
C ASN A 38 9.91 5.15 -9.69
N SER A 39 10.96 5.26 -10.52
CA SER A 39 12.31 4.89 -10.10
C SER A 39 12.84 5.96 -9.14
N HIS A 40 13.05 5.55 -7.89
CA HIS A 40 13.58 6.42 -6.85
C HIS A 40 14.34 5.56 -5.84
N PRO A 41 15.50 6.02 -5.33
CA PRO A 41 16.27 5.21 -4.38
C PRO A 41 15.46 4.70 -3.18
N GLN A 42 14.51 5.49 -2.69
CA GLN A 42 13.66 5.08 -1.57
C GLN A 42 12.68 3.97 -1.93
N TYR A 43 12.30 3.87 -3.21
CA TYR A 43 11.29 2.91 -3.66
C TYR A 43 11.91 1.65 -4.26
N ASP A 44 13.12 1.75 -4.81
CA ASP A 44 13.72 0.66 -5.57
C ASP A 44 13.90 -0.61 -4.74
N LYS A 45 14.18 -0.47 -3.46
CA LYS A 45 14.32 -1.65 -2.59
C LYS A 45 13.03 -2.45 -2.47
N TYR A 46 11.88 -1.82 -2.66
CA TYR A 46 10.57 -2.48 -2.57
C TYR A 46 10.21 -3.25 -3.83
N LYS A 47 11.04 -3.21 -4.86
CA LYS A 47 10.92 -4.11 -6.00
C LYS A 47 11.28 -5.53 -5.63
N HIS A 48 11.89 -5.75 -4.47
CA HIS A 48 12.12 -7.08 -3.92
C HIS A 48 10.89 -7.52 -3.13
N PRO A 49 10.24 -8.63 -3.52
CA PRO A 49 9.00 -9.06 -2.84
C PRO A 49 9.16 -9.23 -1.33
N SER A 50 10.31 -9.70 -0.87
CA SER A 50 10.55 -9.90 0.56
C SER A 50 10.51 -8.59 1.34
N LEU A 51 10.92 -7.48 0.74
CA LEU A 51 10.84 -6.16 1.36
C LEU A 51 9.46 -5.54 1.18
N PHE A 52 8.84 -5.76 0.03
CA PHE A 52 7.51 -5.25 -0.24
C PHE A 52 6.48 -5.83 0.74
N LYS A 53 6.66 -7.07 1.17
CA LYS A 53 5.75 -7.72 2.12
C LYS A 53 5.85 -7.16 3.54
N LYS A 54 6.85 -6.32 3.83
CA LYS A 54 7.07 -5.77 5.17
C LYS A 54 6.34 -4.46 5.40
N PHE A 55 5.16 -4.31 4.83
CA PHE A 55 4.33 -3.14 5.07
C PHE A 55 3.78 -3.14 6.49
N LYS A 56 3.36 -1.96 6.94
CA LYS A 56 2.73 -1.78 8.25
C LYS A 56 1.47 -0.95 8.09
N ILE A 57 0.51 -1.17 8.98
CA ILE A 57 -0.68 -0.32 9.05
C ILE A 57 -0.47 0.59 10.27
N VAL A 58 -0.39 1.89 10.02
CA VAL A 58 -0.17 2.88 11.07
C VAL A 58 -1.23 3.97 10.95
N MET A 59 -2.06 4.08 11.97
CA MET A 59 -3.11 5.12 12.03
C MET A 59 -3.98 5.16 10.78
N GLY A 60 -4.34 3.98 10.27
CA GLY A 60 -5.20 3.89 9.09
C GLY A 60 -4.49 4.03 7.75
N ASN A 61 -3.17 4.13 7.76
CA ASN A 61 -2.36 4.24 6.54
C ASN A 61 -1.51 2.99 6.36
N ILE A 62 -1.26 2.61 5.11
CA ILE A 62 -0.30 1.55 4.82
C ILE A 62 1.04 2.21 4.47
N VAL A 63 2.10 1.80 5.15
CA VAL A 63 3.42 2.42 5.01
C VAL A 63 4.50 1.34 4.92
N TRP A 64 5.61 1.68 4.31
CA TRP A 64 6.80 0.85 4.22
C TRP A 64 7.99 1.60 4.78
N GLY A 65 8.83 0.86 5.49
CA GLY A 65 10.06 1.43 6.02
C GLY A 65 9.88 2.09 7.38
N ARG A 66 11.00 2.20 8.11
CA ARG A 66 11.01 2.78 9.45
C ARG A 66 10.58 4.25 9.42
N ASP A 67 11.01 4.98 8.40
CA ASP A 67 10.75 6.43 8.27
C ASP A 67 9.66 6.71 7.24
N TRP A 68 8.79 5.72 7.00
CA TRP A 68 7.70 5.84 6.02
C TRP A 68 8.24 6.20 4.63
N ASP A 69 9.29 5.47 4.19
CA ASP A 69 9.90 5.69 2.88
C ASP A 69 8.91 5.65 1.74
N LEU A 70 7.87 4.85 1.89
CA LEU A 70 6.82 4.71 0.89
C LEU A 70 5.48 4.77 1.59
N ILE A 71 4.63 5.70 1.16
CA ILE A 71 3.28 5.87 1.70
C ILE A 71 2.38 6.35 0.56
N PHE A 72 1.13 5.94 0.60
CA PHE A 72 0.14 6.36 -0.39
C PHE A 72 -1.05 7.01 0.31
N PRO A 73 -1.66 8.04 -0.30
CA PRO A 73 -2.89 8.61 0.25
C PRO A 73 -3.98 7.54 0.30
N VAL A 74 -4.66 7.42 1.43
CA VAL A 74 -5.67 6.38 1.65
C VAL A 74 -6.78 6.46 0.61
N TYR A 75 -7.21 7.67 0.27
CA TYR A 75 -8.29 7.83 -0.72
C TYR A 75 -7.88 7.38 -2.11
N ASP A 76 -6.61 7.55 -2.47
CA ASP A 76 -6.13 7.07 -3.76
C ASP A 76 -6.17 5.54 -3.80
N LEU A 77 -5.79 4.90 -2.71
CA LEU A 77 -5.87 3.44 -2.59
C LEU A 77 -7.32 2.99 -2.58
N TYR A 78 -8.19 3.72 -1.91
CA TYR A 78 -9.61 3.41 -1.85
C TYR A 78 -10.25 3.46 -3.25
N LYS A 79 -9.81 4.40 -4.07
CA LYS A 79 -10.27 4.52 -5.47
C LYS A 79 -9.53 3.59 -6.42
N GLY A 80 -8.43 2.98 -5.97
CA GLY A 80 -7.59 2.14 -6.82
C GLY A 80 -6.74 2.92 -7.81
N LYS A 81 -6.44 4.17 -7.51
CA LYS A 81 -5.66 5.06 -8.40
C LYS A 81 -4.34 5.45 -7.74
N ILE A 82 -3.27 4.79 -8.14
CA ILE A 82 -1.92 5.12 -7.67
C ILE A 82 -0.96 5.26 -8.83
#